data_b377f20c885b04863a2a1676a4febc51
#
_entry.id   b377f20c885b04863a2a1676a4febc51
#
_cell.length_a   1.000
_cell.length_b   1.000
_cell.length_c   1.000
_cell.angle_alpha   90.00
_cell.angle_beta   90.00
_cell.angle_gamma   90.00
#
_symmetry.space_group_name_H-M   'P 1'
#
loop_
_entity.id
_entity.type
_entity.pdbx_description
1 polymer ?
#
loop_
_entity_poly.entity_id
_entity_poly.type
_entity_poly.pdbx_seq_one_letter_code
_entity_poly.pdbx_strand_id
1 'polypeptide(L)'
;LETSKLKKVIAIYMGGFMTGVSLVLFPAAGSILTSSDHHGFSSGQFGSIFTPQIIMAIISSLMASKLADKIGMKNVLLLGLFALVLSTGLLTASHWAEGSTTFAFAVILAATGFLGIGFGFSLTALNLFAYQLFAGKETSALTALHFFLGTGTATSPLLISYFTGMEMWWGASLTTTIVLLLLLFFAWTLPLKLSTETLEKEISGETVKFKIPGRLWWYIIGVFFYGACEATFGSWGSVFLEKQGGLSVAKASLGLSLFWGSVAVGRILFALGALKFKTNWLYVGSPFVLALIFYLLPQANSEILYLCAMAIGGLLISFMLPKSFSNSTADFPKHAALVSGFLVAALQLGTGFSVNVIGFLNADYSLSALFQFSTVYAFIFGGILLYLYKGFQRN
;
A
#
# COMPACT_ATOMS: atom_id res chain seq x y z
N LEU A 1 -10.23 24.62 -17.59
CA LEU A 1 -8.89 23.99 -17.75
C LEU A 1 -8.62 23.89 -19.25
N GLU A 2 -7.47 24.40 -19.73
CA GLU A 2 -7.04 24.16 -21.11
C GLU A 2 -7.04 22.65 -21.38
N THR A 3 -7.51 22.25 -22.54
CA THR A 3 -7.67 20.82 -22.90
C THR A 3 -6.38 20.02 -22.69
N SER A 4 -5.22 20.65 -22.90
CA SER A 4 -3.90 20.05 -22.65
C SER A 4 -3.65 19.79 -21.15
N LYS A 5 -4.02 20.70 -20.27
CA LYS A 5 -3.87 20.55 -18.82
C LYS A 5 -4.79 19.45 -18.28
N LEU A 6 -6.04 19.41 -18.76
CA LEU A 6 -7.00 18.37 -18.36
C LEU A 6 -6.49 16.97 -18.68
N LYS A 7 -5.93 16.74 -19.87
CA LYS A 7 -5.35 15.45 -20.27
C LYS A 7 -4.22 15.02 -19.34
N LYS A 8 -3.33 15.93 -18.94
CA LYS A 8 -2.26 15.67 -17.98
C LYS A 8 -2.81 15.30 -16.60
N VAL A 9 -3.83 16.03 -16.13
CA VAL A 9 -4.53 15.75 -14.85
C VAL A 9 -5.10 14.34 -14.87
N ILE A 10 -5.83 13.97 -15.93
CA ILE A 10 -6.40 12.61 -16.08
C ILE A 10 -5.30 11.56 -16.03
N ALA A 11 -4.21 11.73 -16.78
CA ALA A 11 -3.13 10.74 -16.81
C ALA A 11 -2.49 10.55 -15.43
N ILE A 12 -2.28 11.62 -14.67
CA ILE A 12 -1.64 11.57 -13.36
C ILE A 12 -2.55 10.87 -12.33
N TYR A 13 -3.81 11.29 -12.22
CA TYR A 13 -4.71 10.73 -11.21
C TYR A 13 -5.18 9.31 -11.55
N MET A 14 -5.42 9.01 -12.83
CA MET A 14 -5.66 7.64 -13.28
C MET A 14 -4.42 6.76 -13.10
N GLY A 15 -3.21 7.32 -13.25
CA GLY A 15 -1.97 6.64 -12.91
C GLY A 15 -1.92 6.24 -11.44
N GLY A 16 -2.27 7.16 -10.54
CA GLY A 16 -2.40 6.88 -9.10
C GLY A 16 -3.43 5.79 -8.80
N PHE A 17 -4.64 5.93 -9.38
CA PHE A 17 -5.72 4.94 -9.23
C PHE A 17 -5.27 3.56 -9.71
N MET A 18 -4.72 3.43 -10.91
CA MET A 18 -4.28 2.14 -11.46
C MET A 18 -3.08 1.54 -10.72
N THR A 19 -2.20 2.38 -10.16
CA THR A 19 -1.14 1.93 -9.25
C THR A 19 -1.74 1.31 -7.99
N GLY A 20 -2.78 1.94 -7.43
CA GLY A 20 -3.53 1.42 -6.27
C GLY A 20 -4.23 0.10 -6.58
N VAL A 21 -4.93 0.00 -7.72
CA VAL A 21 -5.56 -1.26 -8.17
C VAL A 21 -4.51 -2.37 -8.27
N SER A 22 -3.39 -2.12 -8.95
CA SER A 22 -2.33 -3.12 -9.15
C SER A 22 -1.73 -3.60 -7.82
N LEU A 23 -1.58 -2.69 -6.85
CA LEU A 23 -0.96 -2.98 -5.56
C LEU A 23 -1.74 -4.04 -4.76
N VAL A 24 -3.06 -4.03 -4.83
CA VAL A 24 -3.92 -4.90 -4.01
C VAL A 24 -4.47 -6.10 -4.79
N LEU A 25 -4.20 -6.24 -6.09
CA LEU A 25 -4.63 -7.42 -6.85
C LEU A 25 -4.10 -8.73 -6.27
N PHE A 26 -2.83 -8.79 -5.89
CA PHE A 26 -2.21 -10.01 -5.35
C PHE A 26 -2.77 -10.37 -3.96
N PRO A 27 -2.85 -9.44 -2.99
CA PRO A 27 -3.56 -9.72 -1.73
C PRO A 27 -5.03 -10.10 -1.93
N ALA A 28 -5.73 -9.44 -2.86
CA ALA A 28 -7.13 -9.73 -3.15
C ALA A 28 -7.34 -11.12 -3.77
N ALA A 29 -6.37 -11.58 -4.58
CA ALA A 29 -6.33 -12.92 -5.14
C ALA A 29 -5.80 -13.98 -4.15
N GLY A 30 -5.51 -13.61 -2.90
CA GLY A 30 -4.88 -14.50 -1.92
C GLY A 30 -5.59 -15.83 -1.72
N SER A 31 -6.92 -15.79 -1.60
CA SER A 31 -7.76 -16.99 -1.50
C SER A 31 -7.59 -17.92 -2.70
N ILE A 32 -7.53 -17.36 -3.90
CA ILE A 32 -7.36 -18.09 -5.17
C ILE A 32 -5.95 -18.68 -5.24
N LEU A 33 -4.92 -17.87 -4.96
CA LEU A 33 -3.53 -18.30 -5.01
C LEU A 33 -3.23 -19.42 -3.99
N THR A 34 -3.93 -19.47 -2.86
CA THR A 34 -3.77 -20.49 -1.83
C THR A 34 -4.78 -21.64 -1.92
N SER A 35 -5.70 -21.62 -2.89
CA SER A 35 -6.66 -22.70 -3.12
C SER A 35 -6.00 -23.86 -3.87
N SER A 36 -6.28 -25.11 -3.45
CA SER A 36 -5.85 -26.32 -4.15
C SER A 36 -6.47 -26.45 -5.54
N ASP A 37 -7.61 -25.83 -5.78
CA ASP A 37 -8.33 -25.88 -7.07
C ASP A 37 -7.70 -24.95 -8.11
N HIS A 38 -6.77 -24.08 -7.68
CA HIS A 38 -6.07 -23.13 -8.54
C HIS A 38 -4.55 -23.30 -8.44
N HIS A 39 -3.85 -22.37 -7.74
CA HIS A 39 -2.38 -22.37 -7.68
C HIS A 39 -1.81 -23.28 -6.59
N GLY A 40 -2.56 -23.54 -5.52
CA GLY A 40 -2.16 -24.41 -4.43
C GLY A 40 -0.96 -23.92 -3.62
N PHE A 41 -0.76 -22.60 -3.53
CA PHE A 41 0.37 -22.06 -2.76
C PHE A 41 0.20 -22.37 -1.28
N SER A 42 1.29 -22.83 -0.65
CA SER A 42 1.37 -22.85 0.80
C SER A 42 1.33 -21.41 1.36
N SER A 43 0.99 -21.29 2.63
CA SER A 43 1.00 -19.96 3.29
C SER A 43 2.39 -19.32 3.27
N GLY A 44 3.46 -20.12 3.38
CA GLY A 44 4.84 -19.65 3.25
C GLY A 44 5.14 -19.10 1.85
N GLN A 45 4.69 -19.80 0.80
CA GLN A 45 4.80 -19.32 -0.57
C GLN A 45 4.00 -18.03 -0.76
N PHE A 46 2.75 -17.98 -0.30
CA PHE A 46 1.93 -16.77 -0.40
C PHE A 46 2.54 -15.58 0.36
N GLY A 47 3.06 -15.79 1.56
CA GLY A 47 3.78 -14.71 2.27
C GLY A 47 5.00 -14.22 1.51
N SER A 48 5.78 -15.14 0.92
CA SER A 48 7.05 -14.82 0.25
C SER A 48 6.90 -14.12 -1.10
N ILE A 49 5.73 -14.21 -1.79
CA ILE A 49 5.52 -13.50 -3.06
C ILE A 49 5.66 -11.97 -2.92
N PHE A 50 5.45 -11.41 -1.74
CA PHE A 50 5.56 -9.96 -1.50
C PHE A 50 7.01 -9.48 -1.31
N THR A 51 7.95 -10.40 -1.09
CA THR A 51 9.37 -10.05 -0.90
C THR A 51 9.99 -9.38 -2.13
N PRO A 52 9.86 -9.91 -3.36
CA PRO A 52 10.35 -9.23 -4.56
C PRO A 52 9.71 -7.85 -4.76
N GLN A 53 8.39 -7.72 -4.48
CA GLN A 53 7.69 -6.44 -4.58
C GLN A 53 8.34 -5.38 -3.70
N ILE A 54 8.59 -5.69 -2.42
CA ILE A 54 9.13 -4.75 -1.44
C ILE A 54 10.55 -4.33 -1.82
N ILE A 55 11.41 -5.30 -2.14
CA ILE A 55 12.80 -5.04 -2.52
C ILE A 55 12.84 -4.16 -3.77
N MET A 56 12.09 -4.52 -4.80
CA MET A 56 12.09 -3.81 -6.07
C MET A 56 11.43 -2.43 -5.96
N ALA A 57 10.42 -2.25 -5.09
CA ALA A 57 9.82 -0.95 -4.83
C ALA A 57 10.83 0.02 -4.18
N ILE A 58 11.61 -0.45 -3.22
CA ILE A 58 12.67 0.35 -2.58
C ILE A 58 13.74 0.72 -3.61
N ILE A 59 14.26 -0.27 -4.35
CA ILE A 59 15.32 -0.04 -5.34
C ILE A 59 14.87 0.95 -6.40
N SER A 60 13.68 0.73 -7.00
CA SER A 60 13.18 1.58 -8.10
C SER A 60 12.87 3.00 -7.60
N SER A 61 12.31 3.17 -6.40
CA SER A 61 12.07 4.50 -5.84
C SER A 61 13.37 5.28 -5.63
N LEU A 62 14.42 4.63 -5.10
CA LEU A 62 15.72 5.26 -4.89
C LEU A 62 16.45 5.56 -6.21
N MET A 63 16.20 4.78 -7.24
CA MET A 63 16.81 4.96 -8.57
C MET A 63 16.05 5.97 -9.44
N ALA A 64 14.79 6.28 -9.12
CA ALA A 64 13.91 7.07 -9.97
C ALA A 64 14.50 8.43 -10.37
N SER A 65 15.01 9.20 -9.40
CA SER A 65 15.61 10.51 -9.67
C SER A 65 16.87 10.41 -10.52
N LYS A 66 17.79 9.48 -10.18
CA LYS A 66 19.03 9.26 -10.96
C LYS A 66 18.74 8.80 -12.39
N LEU A 67 17.68 8.00 -12.57
CA LEU A 67 17.26 7.57 -13.88
C LEU A 67 16.60 8.73 -14.66
N ALA A 68 15.82 9.56 -13.97
CA ALA A 68 15.20 10.74 -14.56
C ALA A 68 16.20 11.76 -15.11
N ASP A 69 17.39 11.89 -14.49
CA ASP A 69 18.47 12.74 -14.99
C ASP A 69 18.97 12.30 -16.37
N LYS A 70 18.92 10.99 -16.65
CA LYS A 70 19.40 10.41 -17.92
C LYS A 70 18.34 10.36 -19.01
N ILE A 71 17.11 9.98 -18.66
CA ILE A 71 16.05 9.69 -19.65
C ILE A 71 14.82 10.60 -19.51
N GLY A 72 14.77 11.46 -18.48
CA GLY A 72 13.63 12.30 -18.15
C GLY A 72 12.55 11.61 -17.34
N MET A 73 11.88 12.33 -16.44
CA MET A 73 10.87 11.79 -15.51
C MET A 73 9.65 11.20 -16.23
N LYS A 74 9.29 11.71 -17.42
CA LYS A 74 8.23 11.10 -18.25
C LYS A 74 8.57 9.63 -18.57
N ASN A 75 9.80 9.36 -18.99
CA ASN A 75 10.20 8.00 -19.33
C ASN A 75 10.28 7.10 -18.10
N VAL A 76 10.61 7.65 -16.93
CA VAL A 76 10.51 6.90 -15.65
C VAL A 76 9.06 6.51 -15.36
N LEU A 77 8.09 7.43 -15.56
CA LEU A 77 6.66 7.12 -15.44
C LEU A 77 6.24 6.03 -16.42
N LEU A 78 6.64 6.13 -17.68
CA LEU A 78 6.31 5.13 -18.71
C LEU A 78 6.89 3.76 -18.40
N LEU A 79 8.14 3.69 -17.90
CA LEU A 79 8.74 2.44 -17.42
C LEU A 79 7.98 1.86 -16.22
N GLY A 80 7.56 2.73 -15.30
CA GLY A 80 6.75 2.31 -14.15
C GLY A 80 5.40 1.72 -14.58
N LEU A 81 4.67 2.42 -15.46
CA LEU A 81 3.39 1.92 -16.00
C LEU A 81 3.58 0.62 -16.81
N PHE A 82 4.65 0.52 -17.60
CA PHE A 82 4.96 -0.69 -18.33
C PHE A 82 5.26 -1.87 -17.39
N ALA A 83 5.99 -1.64 -16.31
CA ALA A 83 6.22 -2.66 -15.28
C ALA A 83 4.91 -3.11 -14.61
N LEU A 84 3.96 -2.19 -14.35
CA LEU A 84 2.63 -2.56 -13.86
C LEU A 84 1.84 -3.39 -14.88
N VAL A 85 1.95 -3.10 -16.18
CA VAL A 85 1.37 -3.92 -17.27
C VAL A 85 1.96 -5.33 -17.23
N LEU A 86 3.29 -5.47 -17.14
CA LEU A 86 3.94 -6.78 -17.03
C LEU A 86 3.49 -7.52 -15.76
N SER A 87 3.42 -6.84 -14.63
CA SER A 87 2.97 -7.42 -13.37
C SER A 87 1.57 -8.01 -13.47
N THR A 88 0.59 -7.20 -13.88
CA THR A 88 -0.80 -7.63 -13.97
C THR A 88 -1.04 -8.63 -15.12
N GLY A 89 -0.28 -8.50 -16.21
CA GLY A 89 -0.28 -9.47 -17.31
C GLY A 89 0.26 -10.84 -16.90
N LEU A 90 1.33 -10.89 -16.11
CA LEU A 90 1.85 -12.14 -15.55
C LEU A 90 0.90 -12.75 -14.53
N LEU A 91 0.22 -11.93 -13.70
CA LEU A 91 -0.84 -12.44 -12.84
C LEU A 91 -1.97 -13.06 -13.65
N THR A 92 -2.38 -12.44 -14.77
CA THR A 92 -3.35 -13.03 -15.70
C THR A 92 -2.82 -14.34 -16.28
N ALA A 93 -1.57 -14.34 -16.76
CA ALA A 93 -0.94 -15.51 -17.37
C ALA A 93 -0.75 -16.68 -16.39
N SER A 94 -0.69 -16.42 -15.08
CA SER A 94 -0.57 -17.46 -14.07
C SER A 94 -1.78 -18.41 -14.02
N HIS A 95 -2.92 -18.02 -14.55
CA HIS A 95 -4.08 -18.91 -14.74
C HIS A 95 -3.72 -20.14 -15.59
N TRP A 96 -2.97 -19.96 -16.68
CA TRP A 96 -2.53 -21.09 -17.52
C TRP A 96 -1.37 -21.89 -16.91
N ALA A 97 -0.85 -21.46 -15.77
CA ALA A 97 0.13 -22.18 -14.97
C ALA A 97 -0.52 -22.98 -13.81
N GLU A 98 -1.83 -22.91 -13.63
CA GLU A 98 -2.59 -23.76 -12.71
C GLU A 98 -2.30 -25.24 -13.03
N GLY A 99 -2.13 -26.07 -12.02
CA GLY A 99 -1.67 -27.47 -12.19
C GLY A 99 -0.15 -27.67 -12.08
N SER A 100 0.66 -26.60 -12.06
CA SER A 100 2.08 -26.62 -11.73
C SER A 100 2.43 -25.56 -10.72
N THR A 101 2.25 -25.86 -9.43
CA THR A 101 2.50 -24.92 -8.33
C THR A 101 3.88 -24.27 -8.41
N THR A 102 4.94 -25.04 -8.77
CA THR A 102 6.30 -24.50 -8.88
C THR A 102 6.43 -23.46 -10.00
N PHE A 103 5.85 -23.74 -11.18
CA PHE A 103 5.90 -22.82 -12.30
C PHE A 103 5.03 -21.58 -12.05
N ALA A 104 3.80 -21.76 -11.55
CA ALA A 104 2.92 -20.67 -11.16
C ALA A 104 3.58 -19.76 -10.11
N PHE A 105 4.26 -20.35 -9.12
CA PHE A 105 4.98 -19.60 -8.10
C PHE A 105 6.10 -18.73 -8.69
N ALA A 106 6.90 -19.27 -9.61
CA ALA A 106 7.94 -18.50 -10.31
C ALA A 106 7.35 -17.33 -11.13
N VAL A 107 6.22 -17.56 -11.82
CA VAL A 107 5.51 -16.51 -12.56
C VAL A 107 5.03 -15.40 -11.62
N ILE A 108 4.44 -15.77 -10.48
CA ILE A 108 3.94 -14.80 -9.49
C ILE A 108 5.08 -14.04 -8.82
N LEU A 109 6.22 -14.67 -8.52
CA LEU A 109 7.41 -13.97 -8.01
C LEU A 109 7.91 -12.91 -9.00
N ALA A 110 7.95 -13.24 -10.30
CA ALA A 110 8.30 -12.28 -11.35
C ALA A 110 7.26 -11.15 -11.43
N ALA A 111 5.97 -11.49 -11.37
CA ALA A 111 4.87 -10.53 -11.41
C ALA A 111 4.95 -9.52 -10.26
N THR A 112 5.20 -9.98 -9.04
CA THR A 112 5.34 -9.11 -7.87
C THR A 112 6.64 -8.30 -7.90
N GLY A 113 7.72 -8.83 -8.47
CA GLY A 113 8.93 -8.07 -8.76
C GLY A 113 8.65 -6.87 -9.69
N PHE A 114 7.94 -7.11 -10.79
CA PHE A 114 7.50 -6.03 -11.68
C PHE A 114 6.50 -5.07 -11.00
N LEU A 115 5.64 -5.56 -10.10
CA LEU A 115 4.78 -4.70 -9.30
C LEU A 115 5.60 -3.70 -8.48
N GLY A 116 6.67 -4.17 -7.82
CA GLY A 116 7.56 -3.32 -7.05
C GLY A 116 8.25 -2.25 -7.90
N ILE A 117 8.81 -2.64 -9.07
CA ILE A 117 9.40 -1.70 -10.03
C ILE A 117 8.36 -0.66 -10.47
N GLY A 118 7.19 -1.13 -10.85
CA GLY A 118 6.09 -0.30 -11.31
C GLY A 118 5.61 0.69 -10.25
N PHE A 119 5.45 0.22 -9.02
CA PHE A 119 5.06 1.06 -7.89
C PHE A 119 6.09 2.16 -7.61
N GLY A 120 7.37 1.80 -7.48
CA GLY A 120 8.42 2.76 -7.14
C GLY A 120 8.60 3.84 -8.21
N PHE A 121 8.71 3.47 -9.49
CA PHE A 121 8.86 4.45 -10.57
C PHE A 121 7.59 5.27 -10.80
N SER A 122 6.41 4.64 -10.86
CA SER A 122 5.17 5.36 -11.11
C SER A 122 4.84 6.33 -9.99
N LEU A 123 4.90 5.90 -8.73
CA LEU A 123 4.51 6.75 -7.61
C LEU A 123 5.45 7.95 -7.45
N THR A 124 6.77 7.75 -7.63
CA THR A 124 7.74 8.84 -7.60
C THR A 124 7.43 9.87 -8.70
N ALA A 125 7.25 9.41 -9.94
CA ALA A 125 6.96 10.32 -11.05
C ALA A 125 5.60 11.03 -10.91
N LEU A 126 4.56 10.30 -10.48
CA LEU A 126 3.21 10.85 -10.30
C LEU A 126 3.17 11.92 -9.21
N ASN A 127 3.88 11.72 -8.09
CA ASN A 127 4.01 12.74 -7.04
C ASN A 127 4.62 14.03 -7.58
N LEU A 128 5.71 13.94 -8.34
CA LEU A 128 6.38 15.09 -8.92
C LEU A 128 5.52 15.83 -9.95
N PHE A 129 4.85 15.10 -10.84
CA PHE A 129 3.93 15.69 -11.81
C PHE A 129 2.72 16.34 -11.14
N ALA A 130 2.14 15.70 -10.10
CA ALA A 130 1.04 16.30 -9.34
C ALA A 130 1.48 17.57 -8.63
N TYR A 131 2.65 17.56 -7.97
CA TYR A 131 3.24 18.72 -7.33
C TYR A 131 3.40 19.90 -8.30
N GLN A 132 4.02 19.67 -9.45
CA GLN A 132 4.29 20.73 -10.43
C GLN A 132 3.05 21.23 -11.16
N LEU A 133 2.09 20.34 -11.46
CA LEU A 133 0.90 20.70 -12.26
C LEU A 133 -0.03 21.66 -11.53
N PHE A 134 0.05 21.71 -10.20
CA PHE A 134 -0.80 22.50 -9.32
C PHE A 134 0.01 23.43 -8.42
N ALA A 135 0.97 24.15 -8.98
CA ALA A 135 1.76 25.14 -8.25
C ALA A 135 0.85 26.10 -7.43
N GLY A 136 1.19 26.29 -6.15
CA GLY A 136 0.37 27.02 -5.17
C GLY A 136 -0.76 26.20 -4.51
N LYS A 137 -0.97 24.94 -4.93
CA LYS A 137 -1.95 24.00 -4.34
C LYS A 137 -1.36 22.59 -4.22
N GLU A 138 -0.07 22.49 -4.01
CA GLU A 138 0.71 21.24 -4.07
C GLU A 138 0.19 20.19 -3.07
N THR A 139 -0.07 20.62 -1.83
CA THR A 139 -0.60 19.73 -0.78
C THR A 139 -1.94 19.11 -1.19
N SER A 140 -2.83 19.93 -1.78
CA SER A 140 -4.15 19.45 -2.24
C SER A 140 -4.00 18.47 -3.41
N ALA A 141 -3.07 18.74 -4.33
CA ALA A 141 -2.79 17.88 -5.49
C ALA A 141 -2.25 16.50 -5.06
N LEU A 142 -1.29 16.49 -4.14
CA LEU A 142 -0.74 15.25 -3.58
C LEU A 142 -1.79 14.48 -2.77
N THR A 143 -2.59 15.17 -1.96
CA THR A 143 -3.69 14.55 -1.23
C THR A 143 -4.69 13.89 -2.17
N ALA A 144 -5.06 14.56 -3.27
CA ALA A 144 -5.92 14.00 -4.30
C ALA A 144 -5.29 12.77 -4.98
N LEU A 145 -3.98 12.81 -5.30
CA LEU A 145 -3.28 11.66 -5.87
C LEU A 145 -3.35 10.43 -4.95
N HIS A 146 -3.06 10.62 -3.67
CA HIS A 146 -3.14 9.54 -2.69
C HIS A 146 -4.58 9.07 -2.41
N PHE A 147 -5.57 9.94 -2.57
CA PHE A 147 -6.98 9.55 -2.55
C PHE A 147 -7.34 8.64 -3.74
N PHE A 148 -6.93 9.00 -4.97
CA PHE A 148 -7.13 8.14 -6.13
C PHE A 148 -6.39 6.80 -6.00
N LEU A 149 -5.17 6.81 -5.47
CA LEU A 149 -4.45 5.57 -5.16
C LEU A 149 -5.24 4.72 -4.15
N GLY A 150 -5.72 5.33 -3.06
CA GLY A 150 -6.53 4.63 -2.06
C GLY A 150 -7.86 4.10 -2.59
N THR A 151 -8.53 4.83 -3.49
CA THR A 151 -9.75 4.30 -4.14
C THR A 151 -9.42 3.13 -5.07
N GLY A 152 -8.26 3.15 -5.73
CA GLY A 152 -7.76 2.03 -6.51
C GLY A 152 -7.53 0.78 -5.64
N THR A 153 -6.90 0.93 -4.46
CA THR A 153 -6.70 -0.20 -3.54
C THR A 153 -8.03 -0.82 -3.08
N ALA A 154 -9.05 -0.01 -2.83
CA ALA A 154 -10.38 -0.47 -2.45
C ALA A 154 -11.14 -1.13 -3.63
N THR A 155 -10.90 -0.69 -4.86
CA THR A 155 -11.54 -1.23 -6.07
C THR A 155 -11.03 -2.62 -6.43
N SER A 156 -9.76 -2.91 -6.17
CA SER A 156 -9.12 -4.16 -6.57
C SER A 156 -9.81 -5.42 -6.05
N PRO A 157 -10.16 -5.54 -4.74
CA PRO A 157 -10.88 -6.71 -4.26
C PRO A 157 -12.30 -6.85 -4.85
N LEU A 158 -12.96 -5.72 -5.19
CA LEU A 158 -14.27 -5.75 -5.86
C LEU A 158 -14.15 -6.32 -7.27
N LEU A 159 -13.07 -6.00 -8.00
CA LEU A 159 -12.81 -6.60 -9.30
C LEU A 159 -12.60 -8.12 -9.17
N ILE A 160 -11.79 -8.55 -8.22
CA ILE A 160 -11.59 -10.00 -7.95
C ILE A 160 -12.92 -10.66 -7.62
N SER A 161 -13.72 -10.07 -6.72
CA SER A 161 -15.06 -10.61 -6.34
C SER A 161 -15.98 -10.75 -7.54
N TYR A 162 -16.05 -9.70 -8.39
CA TYR A 162 -16.93 -9.68 -9.57
C TYR A 162 -16.54 -10.77 -10.58
N PHE A 163 -15.26 -10.86 -10.93
CA PHE A 163 -14.80 -11.85 -11.90
C PHE A 163 -14.78 -13.28 -11.36
N THR A 164 -14.53 -13.46 -10.06
CA THR A 164 -14.70 -14.80 -9.42
C THR A 164 -16.13 -15.28 -9.47
N GLY A 165 -17.12 -14.37 -9.32
CA GLY A 165 -18.53 -14.70 -9.52
C GLY A 165 -18.90 -15.14 -10.92
N MET A 166 -18.05 -14.87 -11.92
CA MET A 166 -18.16 -15.32 -13.32
C MET A 166 -17.26 -16.53 -13.62
N GLU A 167 -16.64 -17.14 -12.61
CA GLU A 167 -15.66 -18.23 -12.78
C GLU A 167 -14.40 -17.82 -13.60
N MET A 168 -14.13 -16.53 -13.67
CA MET A 168 -13.05 -15.93 -14.44
C MET A 168 -12.17 -15.03 -13.57
N TRP A 169 -11.68 -15.51 -12.42
CA TRP A 169 -10.91 -14.70 -11.46
C TRP A 169 -9.78 -13.87 -12.12
N TRP A 170 -9.11 -14.43 -13.12
CA TRP A 170 -8.06 -13.76 -13.90
C TRP A 170 -8.56 -12.56 -14.73
N GLY A 171 -9.87 -12.45 -14.94
CA GLY A 171 -10.50 -11.31 -15.61
C GLY A 171 -10.24 -9.97 -14.92
N ALA A 172 -10.06 -9.97 -13.60
CA ALA A 172 -9.71 -8.76 -12.84
C ALA A 172 -8.31 -8.23 -13.23
N SER A 173 -7.32 -9.11 -13.28
CA SER A 173 -5.96 -8.75 -13.68
C SER A 173 -5.87 -8.44 -15.18
N LEU A 174 -6.60 -9.15 -16.03
CA LEU A 174 -6.66 -8.88 -17.47
C LEU A 174 -7.25 -7.49 -17.74
N THR A 175 -8.39 -7.16 -17.12
CA THR A 175 -9.02 -5.84 -17.26
C THR A 175 -8.05 -4.73 -16.80
N THR A 176 -7.38 -4.94 -15.67
CA THR A 176 -6.37 -4.01 -15.16
C THR A 176 -5.22 -3.85 -16.15
N THR A 177 -4.74 -4.93 -16.74
CA THR A 177 -3.67 -4.91 -17.77
C THR A 177 -4.09 -4.09 -18.99
N ILE A 178 -5.31 -4.30 -19.50
CA ILE A 178 -5.83 -3.57 -20.66
C ILE A 178 -5.93 -2.07 -20.34
N VAL A 179 -6.48 -1.70 -19.18
CA VAL A 179 -6.61 -0.29 -18.78
C VAL A 179 -5.22 0.35 -18.59
N LEU A 180 -4.26 -0.38 -18.02
CA LEU A 180 -2.87 0.09 -17.90
C LEU A 180 -2.19 0.29 -19.26
N LEU A 181 -2.42 -0.60 -20.23
CA LEU A 181 -1.93 -0.45 -21.60
C LEU A 181 -2.50 0.82 -22.26
N LEU A 182 -3.79 1.05 -22.13
CA LEU A 182 -4.43 2.26 -22.65
C LEU A 182 -3.89 3.51 -21.96
N LEU A 183 -3.69 3.46 -20.65
CA LEU A 183 -3.11 4.56 -19.89
C LEU A 183 -1.65 4.81 -20.25
N LEU A 184 -0.85 3.77 -20.44
CA LEU A 184 0.55 3.84 -20.89
C LEU A 184 0.63 4.52 -22.25
N PHE A 185 -0.19 4.09 -23.23
CA PHE A 185 -0.27 4.72 -24.54
C PHE A 185 -0.72 6.18 -24.42
N PHE A 186 -1.74 6.46 -23.63
CA PHE A 186 -2.22 7.83 -23.41
C PHE A 186 -1.12 8.72 -22.80
N ALA A 187 -0.45 8.26 -21.73
CA ALA A 187 0.65 9.00 -21.11
C ALA A 187 1.83 9.23 -22.07
N TRP A 188 2.11 8.26 -22.94
CA TRP A 188 3.16 8.38 -23.97
C TRP A 188 2.89 9.54 -24.93
N THR A 189 1.64 9.77 -25.34
CA THR A 189 1.28 10.86 -26.25
C THR A 189 1.34 12.25 -25.61
N LEU A 190 1.38 12.35 -24.26
CA LEU A 190 1.32 13.63 -23.57
C LEU A 190 2.69 14.31 -23.43
N PRO A 191 2.78 15.62 -23.56
CA PRO A 191 4.01 16.38 -23.30
C PRO A 191 4.19 16.62 -21.78
N LEU A 192 4.50 15.54 -21.04
CA LEU A 192 4.82 15.60 -19.61
C LEU A 192 6.29 16.01 -19.46
N LYS A 193 6.53 17.22 -18.96
CA LYS A 193 7.87 17.75 -18.66
C LYS A 193 7.88 18.31 -17.25
N LEU A 194 8.93 18.06 -16.49
CA LEU A 194 9.23 18.75 -15.23
C LEU A 194 10.08 19.99 -15.50
N SER A 195 9.89 21.05 -14.72
CA SER A 195 10.79 22.20 -14.74
C SER A 195 12.12 21.82 -14.07
N THR A 196 13.21 22.40 -14.54
CA THR A 196 14.56 22.19 -14.01
C THR A 196 14.64 22.51 -12.51
N GLU A 197 13.95 23.56 -12.06
CA GLU A 197 13.88 23.96 -10.64
C GLU A 197 13.26 22.88 -9.74
N THR A 198 12.29 22.10 -10.25
CA THR A 198 11.64 21.02 -9.47
C THR A 198 12.59 19.83 -9.30
N LEU A 199 13.39 19.53 -10.33
CA LEU A 199 14.41 18.49 -10.28
C LEU A 199 15.58 18.88 -9.36
N GLU A 200 16.07 20.12 -9.45
CA GLU A 200 17.17 20.60 -8.61
C GLU A 200 16.83 20.63 -7.12
N LYS A 201 15.58 20.95 -6.73
CA LYS A 201 15.15 20.92 -5.34
C LYS A 201 15.09 19.51 -4.75
N GLU A 202 14.85 18.49 -5.56
CA GLU A 202 14.89 17.09 -5.11
C GLU A 202 16.29 16.50 -5.09
N ILE A 203 17.14 16.89 -6.06
CA ILE A 203 18.51 16.38 -6.20
C ILE A 203 19.46 17.04 -5.20
N SER A 204 19.20 18.29 -4.79
CA SER A 204 19.99 19.03 -3.80
C SER A 204 19.83 18.52 -2.35
N GLY A 205 19.29 17.33 -2.15
CA GLY A 205 19.48 16.57 -0.91
C GLY A 205 20.97 16.37 -0.70
N GLU A 206 21.65 17.38 -0.10
CA GLU A 206 23.02 17.29 0.35
C GLU A 206 23.23 15.94 1.04
N THR A 207 24.30 15.24 0.72
CA THR A 207 24.81 14.10 1.49
C THR A 207 25.29 14.58 2.87
N VAL A 208 24.34 15.10 3.63
CA VAL A 208 24.58 15.50 5.01
C VAL A 208 24.82 14.21 5.80
N LYS A 209 25.94 14.13 6.49
CA LYS A 209 26.17 13.10 7.51
C LYS A 209 25.17 13.31 8.65
N PHE A 210 23.94 12.87 8.44
CA PHE A 210 22.86 12.99 9.42
C PHE A 210 22.98 11.85 10.43
N LYS A 211 23.36 12.19 11.64
CA LYS A 211 23.30 11.25 12.76
C LYS A 211 21.84 11.15 13.20
N ILE A 212 21.24 9.98 13.06
CA ILE A 212 19.84 9.74 13.42
C ILE A 212 19.63 10.03 14.91
N PRO A 213 18.81 11.05 15.29
CA PRO A 213 18.54 11.34 16.69
C PRO A 213 17.74 10.20 17.34
N GLY A 214 17.92 9.99 18.66
CA GLY A 214 17.22 8.92 19.37
C GLY A 214 15.70 8.97 19.24
N ARG A 215 15.11 10.18 19.20
CA ARG A 215 13.66 10.37 19.01
C ARG A 215 13.18 9.91 17.63
N LEU A 216 13.99 10.04 16.57
CA LEU A 216 13.65 9.59 15.23
C LEU A 216 13.57 8.05 15.15
N TRP A 217 14.39 7.33 15.92
CA TRP A 217 14.30 5.87 16.00
C TRP A 217 12.94 5.40 16.49
N TRP A 218 12.32 6.11 17.44
CA TRP A 218 10.97 5.76 17.90
C TRP A 218 9.91 5.93 16.81
N TYR A 219 10.02 6.95 15.95
CA TYR A 219 9.15 7.07 14.78
C TYR A 219 9.39 5.94 13.77
N ILE A 220 10.65 5.60 13.48
CA ILE A 220 11.00 4.51 12.56
C ILE A 220 10.44 3.18 13.05
N ILE A 221 10.67 2.82 14.32
CA ILE A 221 10.17 1.59 14.92
C ILE A 221 8.62 1.61 14.99
N GLY A 222 8.03 2.74 15.34
CA GLY A 222 6.56 2.88 15.34
C GLY A 222 5.96 2.63 13.97
N VAL A 223 6.50 3.23 12.91
CA VAL A 223 6.01 3.05 11.55
C VAL A 223 6.27 1.62 11.02
N PHE A 224 7.34 0.97 11.46
CA PHE A 224 7.54 -0.45 11.20
C PHE A 224 6.37 -1.29 11.76
N PHE A 225 5.98 -1.11 13.02
CA PHE A 225 4.85 -1.83 13.61
C PHE A 225 3.50 -1.41 13.02
N TYR A 226 3.35 -0.16 12.59
CA TYR A 226 2.21 0.26 11.78
C TYR A 226 2.12 -0.57 10.49
N GLY A 227 3.22 -0.68 9.75
CA GLY A 227 3.29 -1.46 8.51
C GLY A 227 2.96 -2.94 8.74
N ALA A 228 3.40 -3.51 9.87
CA ALA A 228 3.06 -4.86 10.25
C ALA A 228 1.55 -5.03 10.51
N CYS A 229 0.91 -4.08 11.22
CA CYS A 229 -0.54 -4.08 11.44
C CYS A 229 -1.32 -3.93 10.14
N GLU A 230 -0.94 -2.97 9.27
CA GLU A 230 -1.60 -2.73 7.99
C GLU A 230 -1.53 -3.97 7.09
N ALA A 231 -0.36 -4.61 7.03
CA ALA A 231 -0.13 -5.79 6.20
C ALA A 231 -0.88 -7.04 6.68
N THR A 232 -1.08 -7.19 7.99
CA THR A 232 -1.89 -8.28 8.53
C THR A 232 -3.30 -8.26 7.96
N PHE A 233 -3.97 -7.10 7.97
CA PHE A 233 -5.28 -6.94 7.33
C PHE A 233 -5.20 -6.92 5.80
N GLY A 234 -4.29 -6.11 5.26
CA GLY A 234 -4.23 -5.80 3.85
C GLY A 234 -3.77 -6.96 2.96
N SER A 235 -2.93 -7.85 3.48
CA SER A 235 -2.40 -9.00 2.72
C SER A 235 -3.02 -10.33 3.12
N TRP A 236 -3.33 -10.52 4.39
CA TRP A 236 -3.88 -11.77 4.89
C TRP A 236 -5.38 -11.73 5.19
N GLY A 237 -6.01 -10.56 5.18
CA GLY A 237 -7.41 -10.40 5.57
C GLY A 237 -8.38 -11.25 4.74
N SER A 238 -8.26 -11.27 3.41
CA SER A 238 -9.13 -12.09 2.54
C SER A 238 -8.93 -13.58 2.79
N VAL A 239 -7.67 -14.03 2.90
CA VAL A 239 -7.34 -15.44 3.20
C VAL A 239 -7.88 -15.85 4.57
N PHE A 240 -7.76 -14.96 5.57
CA PHE A 240 -8.29 -15.19 6.90
C PHE A 240 -9.82 -15.34 6.88
N LEU A 241 -10.51 -14.40 6.24
CA LEU A 241 -11.98 -14.40 6.16
C LEU A 241 -12.53 -15.66 5.46
N GLU A 242 -11.83 -16.14 4.43
CA GLU A 242 -12.23 -17.37 3.74
C GLU A 242 -11.89 -18.60 4.59
N LYS A 243 -10.62 -18.81 4.95
CA LYS A 243 -10.15 -20.08 5.57
C LYS A 243 -10.56 -20.23 7.01
N GLN A 244 -10.65 -19.16 7.78
CA GLN A 244 -11.02 -19.18 9.20
C GLN A 244 -12.45 -18.70 9.43
N GLY A 245 -12.89 -17.68 8.69
CA GLY A 245 -14.25 -17.15 8.78
C GLY A 245 -15.30 -17.95 8.01
N GLY A 246 -14.87 -18.87 7.13
CA GLY A 246 -15.77 -19.67 6.29
C GLY A 246 -16.55 -18.84 5.25
N LEU A 247 -16.10 -17.64 4.93
CA LEU A 247 -16.76 -16.79 3.96
C LEU A 247 -16.41 -17.24 2.53
N SER A 248 -17.35 -17.02 1.59
CA SER A 248 -17.01 -17.22 0.17
C SER A 248 -15.93 -16.24 -0.28
N VAL A 249 -15.17 -16.58 -1.33
CA VAL A 249 -14.15 -15.72 -1.93
C VAL A 249 -14.66 -14.30 -2.21
N ALA A 250 -15.90 -14.18 -2.72
CA ALA A 250 -16.54 -12.89 -2.98
C ALA A 250 -16.74 -12.07 -1.71
N LYS A 251 -17.20 -12.67 -0.62
CA LYS A 251 -17.40 -12.00 0.68
C LYS A 251 -16.08 -11.69 1.37
N ALA A 252 -15.08 -12.54 1.27
CA ALA A 252 -13.73 -12.30 1.76
C ALA A 252 -13.09 -11.11 1.02
N SER A 253 -13.25 -11.04 -0.29
CA SER A 253 -12.82 -9.89 -1.10
C SER A 253 -13.57 -8.62 -0.75
N LEU A 254 -14.89 -8.68 -0.47
CA LEU A 254 -15.65 -7.54 0.04
C LEU A 254 -15.10 -7.04 1.38
N GLY A 255 -14.75 -7.94 2.30
CA GLY A 255 -14.12 -7.59 3.56
C GLY A 255 -12.81 -6.80 3.36
N LEU A 256 -11.95 -7.26 2.45
CA LEU A 256 -10.72 -6.55 2.11
C LEU A 256 -11.00 -5.19 1.44
N SER A 257 -12.04 -5.10 0.60
CA SER A 257 -12.47 -3.83 0.00
C SER A 257 -12.98 -2.85 1.06
N LEU A 258 -13.76 -3.34 2.04
CA LEU A 258 -14.20 -2.54 3.18
C LEU A 258 -13.02 -2.02 4.00
N PHE A 259 -11.98 -2.84 4.24
CA PHE A 259 -10.76 -2.40 4.90
C PHE A 259 -10.11 -1.24 4.14
N TRP A 260 -9.76 -1.42 2.87
CA TRP A 260 -9.08 -0.38 2.08
C TRP A 260 -9.96 0.84 1.79
N GLY A 261 -11.26 0.63 1.57
CA GLY A 261 -12.23 1.71 1.42
C GLY A 261 -12.34 2.55 2.70
N SER A 262 -12.36 1.89 3.85
CA SER A 262 -12.35 2.56 5.15
C SER A 262 -11.05 3.31 5.42
N VAL A 263 -9.90 2.80 4.96
CA VAL A 263 -8.63 3.54 4.99
C VAL A 263 -8.74 4.82 4.18
N ALA A 264 -9.29 4.76 2.95
CA ALA A 264 -9.43 5.94 2.10
C ALA A 264 -10.39 6.99 2.69
N VAL A 265 -11.58 6.55 3.12
CA VAL A 265 -12.60 7.41 3.74
C VAL A 265 -12.10 7.97 5.07
N GLY A 266 -11.47 7.15 5.90
CA GLY A 266 -10.96 7.54 7.21
C GLY A 266 -9.88 8.64 7.11
N ARG A 267 -9.04 8.64 6.08
CA ARG A 267 -8.07 9.72 5.81
C ARG A 267 -8.77 11.07 5.60
N ILE A 268 -9.87 11.08 4.84
CA ILE A 268 -10.65 12.29 4.59
C ILE A 268 -11.34 12.75 5.90
N LEU A 269 -12.03 11.85 6.59
CA LEU A 269 -12.72 12.15 7.83
C LEU A 269 -11.76 12.68 8.90
N PHE A 270 -10.59 12.09 9.03
CA PHE A 270 -9.56 12.55 9.96
C PHE A 270 -9.03 13.93 9.58
N ALA A 271 -8.74 14.17 8.28
CA ALA A 271 -8.26 15.47 7.82
C ALA A 271 -9.28 16.58 8.10
N LEU A 272 -10.57 16.34 7.85
CA LEU A 272 -11.66 17.28 8.15
C LEU A 272 -11.85 17.46 9.66
N GLY A 273 -11.77 16.37 10.42
CA GLY A 273 -11.86 16.40 11.90
C GLY A 273 -10.71 17.15 12.54
N ALA A 274 -9.50 17.03 12.01
CA ALA A 274 -8.30 17.71 12.51
C ALA A 274 -8.38 19.25 12.41
N LEU A 275 -9.23 19.78 11.53
CA LEU A 275 -9.49 21.22 11.42
C LEU A 275 -10.32 21.74 12.60
N LYS A 276 -11.09 20.89 13.28
CA LYS A 276 -12.03 21.28 14.33
C LYS A 276 -11.65 20.76 15.72
N PHE A 277 -10.95 19.65 15.80
CA PHE A 277 -10.70 18.94 17.05
C PHE A 277 -9.23 18.60 17.26
N LYS A 278 -8.80 18.49 18.53
CA LYS A 278 -7.49 17.94 18.88
C LYS A 278 -7.50 16.42 18.67
N THR A 279 -6.88 15.93 17.62
CA THR A 279 -6.92 14.53 17.21
C THR A 279 -5.83 13.66 17.84
N ASN A 280 -5.01 14.21 18.73
CA ASN A 280 -3.90 13.48 19.33
C ASN A 280 -4.32 12.25 20.15
N TRP A 281 -5.45 12.34 20.86
CA TRP A 281 -5.98 11.22 21.64
C TRP A 281 -6.44 10.06 20.75
N LEU A 282 -7.03 10.37 19.57
CA LEU A 282 -7.34 9.35 18.55
C LEU A 282 -6.08 8.67 18.05
N TYR A 283 -5.05 9.47 17.72
CA TYR A 283 -3.79 8.96 17.20
C TYR A 283 -3.10 8.00 18.18
N VAL A 284 -3.10 8.33 19.46
CA VAL A 284 -2.47 7.51 20.51
C VAL A 284 -3.34 6.34 20.94
N GLY A 285 -4.67 6.50 20.95
CA GLY A 285 -5.62 5.48 21.40
C GLY A 285 -5.94 4.41 20.38
N SER A 286 -5.95 4.77 19.09
CA SER A 286 -6.36 3.86 18.01
C SER A 286 -5.56 2.57 17.92
N PRO A 287 -4.24 2.50 18.14
CA PRO A 287 -3.52 1.23 18.14
C PRO A 287 -4.01 0.25 19.21
N PHE A 288 -4.45 0.73 20.36
CA PHE A 288 -4.99 -0.14 21.43
C PHE A 288 -6.37 -0.71 21.06
N VAL A 289 -7.21 0.11 20.39
CA VAL A 289 -8.48 -0.40 19.84
C VAL A 289 -8.22 -1.39 18.71
N LEU A 290 -7.21 -1.13 17.86
CA LEU A 290 -6.78 -2.06 16.82
C LEU A 290 -6.29 -3.38 17.40
N ALA A 291 -5.54 -3.33 18.51
CA ALA A 291 -5.10 -4.52 19.26
C ALA A 291 -6.30 -5.36 19.72
N LEU A 292 -7.35 -4.70 20.23
CA LEU A 292 -8.59 -5.39 20.60
C LEU A 292 -9.27 -6.05 19.40
N ILE A 293 -9.26 -5.40 18.24
CA ILE A 293 -9.83 -5.98 17.01
C ILE A 293 -9.01 -7.21 16.60
N PHE A 294 -7.69 -7.17 16.57
CA PHE A 294 -6.86 -8.35 16.28
C PHE A 294 -7.14 -9.52 17.22
N TYR A 295 -7.37 -9.23 18.50
CA TYR A 295 -7.68 -10.25 19.49
C TYR A 295 -9.08 -10.84 19.30
N LEU A 296 -10.09 -10.01 19.02
CA LEU A 296 -11.49 -10.43 18.93
C LEU A 296 -11.89 -10.99 17.55
N LEU A 297 -11.25 -10.54 16.47
CA LEU A 297 -11.61 -10.93 15.11
C LEU A 297 -11.64 -12.45 14.89
N PRO A 298 -10.68 -13.25 15.39
CA PRO A 298 -10.74 -14.71 15.28
C PRO A 298 -11.86 -15.37 16.10
N GLN A 299 -12.49 -14.63 17.01
CA GLN A 299 -13.61 -15.11 17.84
C GLN A 299 -14.98 -14.71 17.25
N ALA A 300 -14.98 -13.95 16.15
CA ALA A 300 -16.21 -13.59 15.47
C ALA A 300 -16.92 -14.84 14.93
N ASN A 301 -18.24 -14.86 15.02
CA ASN A 301 -19.09 -15.99 14.66
C ASN A 301 -20.14 -15.65 13.61
N SER A 302 -20.06 -14.48 13.01
CA SER A 302 -20.96 -14.05 11.94
C SER A 302 -20.25 -13.22 10.87
N GLU A 303 -20.74 -13.32 9.65
CA GLU A 303 -20.26 -12.54 8.51
C GLU A 303 -20.22 -11.03 8.82
N ILE A 304 -21.27 -10.49 9.42
CA ILE A 304 -21.38 -9.07 9.75
C ILE A 304 -20.26 -8.63 10.69
N LEU A 305 -19.92 -9.43 11.71
CA LEU A 305 -18.85 -9.11 12.65
C LEU A 305 -17.49 -9.08 11.94
N TYR A 306 -17.22 -10.03 11.04
CA TYR A 306 -16.00 -10.04 10.22
C TYR A 306 -15.91 -8.78 9.36
N LEU A 307 -16.97 -8.45 8.62
CA LEU A 307 -16.97 -7.28 7.74
C LEU A 307 -16.86 -5.96 8.52
N CYS A 308 -17.55 -5.84 9.66
CA CYS A 308 -17.41 -4.69 10.55
C CYS A 308 -16.00 -4.56 11.12
N ALA A 309 -15.37 -5.65 11.54
CA ALA A 309 -14.00 -5.62 12.06
C ALA A 309 -12.99 -5.17 10.99
N MET A 310 -13.14 -5.62 9.73
CA MET A 310 -12.34 -5.16 8.61
C MET A 310 -12.52 -3.65 8.37
N ALA A 311 -13.77 -3.17 8.34
CA ALA A 311 -14.06 -1.75 8.12
C ALA A 311 -13.52 -0.87 9.27
N ILE A 312 -13.73 -1.27 10.52
CA ILE A 312 -13.25 -0.51 11.69
C ILE A 312 -11.72 -0.55 11.75
N GLY A 313 -11.10 -1.70 11.46
CA GLY A 313 -9.64 -1.83 11.34
C GLY A 313 -9.05 -0.84 10.33
N GLY A 314 -9.66 -0.73 9.14
CA GLY A 314 -9.29 0.24 8.12
C GLY A 314 -9.43 1.69 8.57
N LEU A 315 -10.54 2.04 9.23
CA LEU A 315 -10.74 3.38 9.79
C LEU A 315 -9.67 3.75 10.81
N LEU A 316 -9.34 2.84 11.73
CA LEU A 316 -8.34 3.07 12.77
C LEU A 316 -6.93 3.26 12.19
N ILE A 317 -6.56 2.47 11.18
CA ILE A 317 -5.25 2.55 10.52
C ILE A 317 -5.11 3.81 9.68
N SER A 318 -6.18 4.36 9.13
CA SER A 318 -6.21 5.35 8.06
C SER A 318 -5.34 6.59 8.30
N PHE A 319 -5.35 7.12 9.50
CA PHE A 319 -4.67 8.38 9.85
C PHE A 319 -3.35 8.20 10.60
N MET A 320 -3.06 7.00 11.08
CA MET A 320 -1.86 6.75 11.89
C MET A 320 -0.57 7.07 11.14
N LEU A 321 -0.46 6.63 9.89
CA LEU A 321 0.72 6.88 9.05
C LEU A 321 0.86 8.36 8.67
N PRO A 322 -0.16 9.03 8.08
CA PRO A 322 -0.08 10.46 7.78
C PRO A 322 0.26 11.31 9.00
N LYS A 323 -0.29 10.99 10.17
CA LYS A 323 -0.01 11.72 11.42
C LYS A 323 1.43 11.45 11.91
N SER A 324 1.95 10.22 11.76
CA SER A 324 3.34 9.89 12.07
C SER A 324 4.31 10.68 11.19
N PHE A 325 4.03 10.81 9.88
CA PHE A 325 4.80 11.65 8.96
C PHE A 325 4.75 13.12 9.39
N SER A 326 3.56 13.66 9.61
CA SER A 326 3.37 15.05 10.02
C SER A 326 4.13 15.37 11.31
N ASN A 327 4.03 14.53 12.33
CA ASN A 327 4.70 14.74 13.61
C ASN A 327 6.22 14.64 13.48
N SER A 328 6.73 13.62 12.78
CA SER A 328 8.18 13.43 12.62
C SER A 328 8.83 14.53 11.78
N THR A 329 8.17 14.99 10.72
CA THR A 329 8.70 16.11 9.91
C THR A 329 8.63 17.44 10.65
N ALA A 330 7.65 17.63 11.53
CA ALA A 330 7.58 18.79 12.41
C ALA A 330 8.70 18.78 13.48
N ASP A 331 9.06 17.60 14.01
CA ASP A 331 10.18 17.46 14.96
C ASP A 331 11.54 17.68 14.28
N PHE A 332 11.67 17.38 12.97
CA PHE A 332 12.92 17.47 12.20
C PHE A 332 12.76 18.26 10.90
N PRO A 333 12.37 19.55 10.95
CA PRO A 333 11.97 20.30 9.74
C PRO A 333 13.12 20.49 8.73
N LYS A 334 14.37 20.61 9.20
CA LYS A 334 15.56 20.75 8.34
C LYS A 334 15.90 19.47 7.57
N HIS A 335 15.34 18.32 7.96
CA HIS A 335 15.64 17.01 7.39
C HIS A 335 14.36 16.27 6.99
N ALA A 336 13.26 17.00 6.72
CA ALA A 336 11.93 16.42 6.49
C ALA A 336 11.91 15.36 5.38
N ALA A 337 12.60 15.59 4.26
CA ALA A 337 12.70 14.64 3.16
C ALA A 337 13.40 13.34 3.57
N LEU A 338 14.53 13.45 4.27
CA LEU A 338 15.31 12.29 4.76
C LEU A 338 14.50 11.49 5.80
N VAL A 339 13.84 12.18 6.73
CA VAL A 339 12.95 11.57 7.74
C VAL A 339 11.83 10.82 7.05
N SER A 340 11.17 11.43 6.06
CA SER A 340 10.12 10.76 5.28
C SER A 340 10.64 9.49 4.59
N GLY A 341 11.84 9.53 4.02
CA GLY A 341 12.47 8.36 3.42
C GLY A 341 12.67 7.21 4.41
N PHE A 342 13.15 7.51 5.63
CA PHE A 342 13.28 6.49 6.68
C PHE A 342 11.94 5.89 7.09
N LEU A 343 10.88 6.70 7.17
CA LEU A 343 9.55 6.20 7.52
C LEU A 343 8.96 5.32 6.41
N VAL A 344 9.16 5.69 5.14
CA VAL A 344 8.73 4.83 4.00
C VAL A 344 9.47 3.49 4.04
N ALA A 345 10.79 3.50 4.27
CA ALA A 345 11.56 2.27 4.39
C ALA A 345 11.09 1.41 5.57
N ALA A 346 10.81 2.03 6.73
CA ALA A 346 10.29 1.34 7.91
C ALA A 346 8.91 0.71 7.65
N LEU A 347 8.01 1.43 6.96
CA LEU A 347 6.71 0.93 6.53
C LEU A 347 6.88 -0.35 5.68
N GLN A 348 7.71 -0.28 4.65
CA GLN A 348 7.93 -1.40 3.74
C GLN A 348 8.55 -2.61 4.44
N LEU A 349 9.51 -2.38 5.35
CA LEU A 349 10.11 -3.43 6.16
C LEU A 349 9.09 -4.06 7.12
N GLY A 350 8.23 -3.27 7.76
CA GLY A 350 7.17 -3.76 8.65
C GLY A 350 6.12 -4.58 7.89
N THR A 351 5.71 -4.11 6.71
CA THR A 351 4.84 -4.84 5.79
C THR A 351 5.45 -6.19 5.44
N GLY A 352 6.69 -6.19 4.95
CA GLY A 352 7.40 -7.42 4.57
C GLY A 352 7.59 -8.38 5.73
N PHE A 353 7.92 -7.86 6.91
CA PHE A 353 8.06 -8.65 8.13
C PHE A 353 6.76 -9.39 8.45
N SER A 354 5.64 -8.68 8.59
CA SER A 354 4.36 -9.29 8.95
C SER A 354 3.91 -10.34 7.93
N VAL A 355 3.97 -10.02 6.64
CA VAL A 355 3.50 -10.94 5.60
C VAL A 355 4.30 -12.23 5.58
N ASN A 356 5.64 -12.14 5.66
CA ASN A 356 6.50 -13.33 5.67
C ASN A 356 6.39 -14.11 6.99
N VAL A 357 6.34 -13.43 8.14
CA VAL A 357 6.23 -14.09 9.45
C VAL A 357 4.92 -14.88 9.55
N ILE A 358 3.78 -14.28 9.18
CA ILE A 358 2.50 -14.97 9.16
C ILE A 358 2.56 -16.17 8.19
N GLY A 359 3.08 -15.96 6.98
CA GLY A 359 3.20 -17.03 5.99
C GLY A 359 4.03 -18.20 6.47
N PHE A 360 5.18 -17.91 7.06
CA PHE A 360 6.10 -18.92 7.56
C PHE A 360 5.53 -19.68 8.78
N LEU A 361 5.01 -18.94 9.77
CA LEU A 361 4.49 -19.54 11.00
C LEU A 361 3.14 -20.24 10.81
N ASN A 362 2.41 -19.96 9.73
CA ASN A 362 1.13 -20.64 9.47
C ASN A 362 1.27 -22.13 9.10
N ALA A 363 2.50 -22.63 8.98
CA ALA A 363 2.77 -24.06 8.92
C ALA A 363 2.49 -24.76 10.27
N ASP A 364 2.81 -24.07 11.38
CA ASP A 364 2.75 -24.63 12.72
C ASP A 364 1.60 -24.06 13.57
N TYR A 365 1.13 -22.86 13.24
CA TYR A 365 0.10 -22.14 13.99
C TYR A 365 -1.10 -21.80 13.10
N SER A 366 -2.29 -21.83 13.66
CA SER A 366 -3.49 -21.40 12.92
C SER A 366 -3.44 -19.91 12.56
N LEU A 367 -4.04 -19.56 11.44
CA LEU A 367 -4.12 -18.16 11.01
C LEU A 367 -4.85 -17.28 12.06
N SER A 368 -5.82 -17.86 12.78
CA SER A 368 -6.48 -17.24 13.94
C SER A 368 -5.49 -16.87 15.05
N ALA A 369 -4.60 -17.77 15.43
CA ALA A 369 -3.58 -17.51 16.44
C ALA A 369 -2.60 -16.42 15.98
N LEU A 370 -2.23 -16.41 14.70
CA LEU A 370 -1.33 -15.40 14.14
C LEU A 370 -1.97 -14.00 14.06
N PHE A 371 -3.26 -13.92 13.77
CA PHE A 371 -4.01 -12.67 13.90
C PHE A 371 -4.08 -12.18 15.34
N GLN A 372 -4.35 -13.08 16.30
CA GLN A 372 -4.29 -12.72 17.73
C GLN A 372 -2.89 -12.28 18.14
N PHE A 373 -1.84 -12.92 17.66
CA PHE A 373 -0.45 -12.52 17.93
C PHE A 373 -0.16 -11.11 17.40
N SER A 374 -0.80 -10.68 16.30
CA SER A 374 -0.66 -9.32 15.76
C SER A 374 -1.16 -8.22 16.72
N THR A 375 -1.90 -8.59 17.78
CA THR A 375 -2.21 -7.73 18.93
C THR A 375 -0.93 -7.13 19.53
N VAL A 376 0.16 -7.89 19.56
CA VAL A 376 1.46 -7.43 20.09
C VAL A 376 2.02 -6.28 19.25
N TYR A 377 1.89 -6.34 17.92
CA TYR A 377 2.34 -5.25 17.03
C TYR A 377 1.62 -3.94 17.35
N ALA A 378 0.31 -4.03 17.48
CA ALA A 378 -0.52 -2.86 17.78
C ALA A 378 -0.25 -2.30 19.18
N PHE A 379 -0.02 -3.14 20.20
CA PHE A 379 0.37 -2.69 21.56
C PHE A 379 1.73 -2.01 21.57
N ILE A 380 2.74 -2.57 20.88
CA ILE A 380 4.07 -1.95 20.80
C ILE A 380 3.95 -0.59 20.10
N PHE A 381 3.21 -0.53 19.00
CA PHE A 381 2.98 0.73 18.29
C PHE A 381 2.30 1.77 19.19
N GLY A 382 1.23 1.39 19.88
CA GLY A 382 0.52 2.27 20.83
C GLY A 382 1.43 2.77 21.97
N GLY A 383 2.26 1.90 22.54
CA GLY A 383 3.25 2.24 23.56
C GLY A 383 4.28 3.27 23.05
N ILE A 384 4.76 3.11 21.82
CA ILE A 384 5.67 4.07 21.17
C ILE A 384 4.98 5.42 20.99
N LEU A 385 3.72 5.43 20.50
CA LEU A 385 2.97 6.68 20.33
C LEU A 385 2.72 7.39 21.65
N LEU A 386 2.42 6.66 22.73
CA LEU A 386 2.31 7.22 24.08
C LEU A 386 3.62 7.88 24.53
N TYR A 387 4.75 7.23 24.30
CA TYR A 387 6.06 7.77 24.65
C TYR A 387 6.34 9.07 23.86
N LEU A 388 6.11 9.05 22.55
CA LEU A 388 6.30 10.23 21.70
C LEU A 388 5.36 11.37 22.10
N TYR A 389 4.11 11.08 22.42
CA TYR A 389 3.11 12.07 22.82
C TYR A 389 3.46 12.78 24.13
N LYS A 390 3.92 12.04 25.15
CA LYS A 390 4.38 12.65 26.43
C LYS A 390 5.53 13.62 26.22
N GLY A 391 6.37 13.40 25.21
CA GLY A 391 7.42 14.34 24.84
C GLY A 391 6.92 15.64 24.20
N PHE A 392 5.74 15.63 23.52
CA PHE A 392 5.12 16.83 22.96
C PHE A 392 4.48 17.76 24.01
N GLN A 393 4.11 17.23 25.18
CA GLN A 393 3.53 18.04 26.27
C GLN A 393 4.59 18.72 27.13
N ARG A 394 5.86 18.37 26.98
CA ARG A 394 6.97 18.91 27.78
C ARG A 394 7.77 20.02 27.08
N ASN A 395 7.51 20.24 25.80
CA ASN A 395 8.06 21.35 25.00
C ASN A 395 6.94 22.31 24.57
#